data_cdbfe76b84b8166000d34ac0629d2860
#
_entry.id   cdbfe76b84b8166000d34ac0629d2860
#
_cell.length_a   1.000
_cell.length_b   1.000
_cell.length_c   1.000
_cell.angle_alpha   90.00
_cell.angle_beta   90.00
_cell.angle_gamma   90.00
#
_symmetry.space_group_name_H-M   'P 1'
#
loop_
_entity.id
_entity.type
_entity.pdbx_description
1 polymer ?
#
loop_
_entity_poly.entity_id
_entity_poly.type
_entity_poly.pdbx_seq_one_letter_code
_entity_poly.pdbx_strand_id
1 'polypeptide(L)'
;PLAITDATSLTEAGYIGDDIESVVSKLLAAADNDVERAEHGIIFIDEIDKIAKKKNTNQRDVSGESVQQGMLKLLEGAEVEVPVGASSKNAMVPMVTVNTKNILFICGGAFPDIEEIIKERLNKQASIGFQADLKDKYDNDENLLQKVTVEDVKKFGMIPEFIGRLPILFTLESLTVDMLVRILK
;
A
#
# COMPACT_ATOMS: atom_id res chain seq x y z
N PRO A 1 3.09 9.28 16.76
CA PRO A 1 1.70 8.99 16.43
C PRO A 1 1.60 7.99 15.27
N LEU A 2 0.47 7.25 15.21
CA LEU A 2 0.16 6.27 14.17
C LEU A 2 -1.25 6.54 13.66
N ALA A 3 -1.40 6.60 12.34
CA ALA A 3 -2.68 6.56 11.67
C ALA A 3 -2.80 5.28 10.85
N ILE A 4 -3.96 4.63 10.92
CA ILE A 4 -4.28 3.44 10.13
C ILE A 4 -5.46 3.80 9.23
N THR A 5 -5.35 3.45 7.97
CA THR A 5 -6.40 3.65 6.98
C THR A 5 -6.45 2.46 6.01
N ASP A 6 -7.58 2.32 5.32
CA ASP A 6 -7.83 1.32 4.32
C ASP A 6 -7.76 1.99 2.93
N ALA A 7 -7.01 1.42 2.01
CA ALA A 7 -6.83 1.97 0.66
C ALA A 7 -8.16 2.04 -0.12
N THR A 8 -9.12 1.16 0.18
CA THR A 8 -10.42 1.13 -0.49
C THR A 8 -11.34 2.28 -0.06
N SER A 9 -11.09 2.87 1.11
CA SER A 9 -11.80 4.05 1.59
C SER A 9 -11.33 5.36 0.96
N LEU A 10 -10.13 5.33 0.36
CA LEU A 10 -9.51 6.51 -0.23
C LEU A 10 -10.02 6.76 -1.65
N THR A 11 -10.33 8.00 -1.95
CA THR A 11 -10.74 8.42 -3.28
C THR A 11 -9.96 9.66 -3.72
N GLU A 12 -9.89 9.87 -5.03
CA GLU A 12 -9.40 11.12 -5.58
C GLU A 12 -10.38 12.27 -5.21
N ALA A 13 -9.85 13.45 -4.93
CA ALA A 13 -10.61 14.63 -4.53
C ALA A 13 -11.82 14.88 -5.47
N GLY A 14 -13.02 14.96 -4.88
CA GLY A 14 -14.27 15.24 -5.59
C GLY A 14 -15.19 14.03 -5.80
N TYR A 15 -14.79 12.82 -5.41
CA TYR A 15 -15.64 11.62 -5.40
C TYR A 15 -16.12 11.30 -3.98
N ILE A 16 -17.13 10.43 -3.86
CA ILE A 16 -17.66 9.97 -2.57
C ILE A 16 -16.63 9.05 -1.92
N GLY A 17 -16.05 9.48 -0.81
CA GLY A 17 -15.05 8.75 -0.03
C GLY A 17 -14.14 9.71 0.75
N ASP A 18 -13.22 9.15 1.51
CA ASP A 18 -12.18 9.92 2.20
C ASP A 18 -11.16 10.45 1.18
N ASP A 19 -10.95 11.76 1.17
CA ASP A 19 -9.86 12.35 0.41
C ASP A 19 -8.51 11.78 0.87
N ILE A 20 -7.59 11.53 -0.05
CA ILE A 20 -6.25 11.00 0.24
C ILE A 20 -5.54 11.81 1.34
N GLU A 21 -5.75 13.13 1.35
CA GLU A 21 -5.20 14.02 2.37
C GLU A 21 -5.83 13.83 3.76
N SER A 22 -7.00 13.19 3.86
CA SER A 22 -7.67 12.87 5.14
C SER A 22 -6.84 11.95 6.04
N VAL A 23 -5.96 11.16 5.42
CA VAL A 23 -5.03 10.28 6.16
C VAL A 23 -4.07 11.12 7.04
N VAL A 24 -3.62 12.27 6.52
CA VAL A 24 -2.77 13.20 7.27
C VAL A 24 -3.56 13.87 8.41
N SER A 25 -4.85 14.17 8.21
CA SER A 25 -5.73 14.66 9.27
C SER A 25 -5.89 13.64 10.40
N LYS A 26 -6.03 12.34 10.06
CA LYS A 26 -6.07 11.24 11.06
C LYS A 26 -4.77 11.17 11.86
N LEU A 27 -3.61 11.34 11.19
CA LEU A 27 -2.31 11.35 11.85
C LEU A 27 -2.15 12.56 12.78
N LEU A 28 -2.58 13.75 12.34
CA LEU A 28 -2.55 14.98 13.15
C LEU A 28 -3.42 14.81 14.40
N ALA A 29 -4.62 14.25 14.27
CA ALA A 29 -5.48 13.96 15.41
C ALA A 29 -4.83 12.96 16.39
N ALA A 30 -4.17 11.91 15.87
CA ALA A 30 -3.40 10.95 16.69
C ALA A 30 -2.15 11.57 17.35
N ALA A 31 -1.72 12.73 16.88
CA ALA A 31 -0.64 13.53 17.45
C ALA A 31 -1.14 14.60 18.44
N ASP A 32 -2.40 14.56 18.88
CA ASP A 32 -3.04 15.58 19.71
C ASP A 32 -3.04 16.99 19.06
N ASN A 33 -3.11 17.03 17.72
CA ASN A 33 -3.01 18.24 16.88
C ASN A 33 -1.64 18.95 16.95
N ASP A 34 -0.61 18.26 17.38
CA ASP A 34 0.77 18.73 17.36
C ASP A 34 1.39 18.39 15.98
N VAL A 35 1.65 19.43 15.19
CA VAL A 35 2.17 19.32 13.82
C VAL A 35 3.56 18.68 13.81
N GLU A 36 4.47 19.10 14.70
CA GLU A 36 5.84 18.57 14.75
C GLU A 36 5.85 17.07 15.06
N ARG A 37 5.00 16.64 16.00
CA ARG A 37 4.82 15.21 16.29
C ARG A 37 4.20 14.46 15.11
N ALA A 38 3.23 15.03 14.40
CA ALA A 38 2.59 14.42 13.25
C ALA A 38 3.59 14.20 12.11
N GLU A 39 4.45 15.19 11.83
CA GLU A 39 5.48 15.12 10.77
C GLU A 39 6.54 14.01 10.99
N HIS A 40 6.62 13.44 12.20
CA HIS A 40 7.48 12.31 12.56
C HIS A 40 6.65 11.06 12.92
N GLY A 41 5.46 10.97 12.38
CA GLY A 41 4.53 9.86 12.62
C GLY A 41 4.65 8.73 11.61
N ILE A 42 3.72 7.78 11.75
CA ILE A 42 3.60 6.60 10.90
C ILE A 42 2.19 6.58 10.31
N ILE A 43 2.09 6.37 9.01
CA ILE A 43 0.84 6.10 8.31
C ILE A 43 0.88 4.66 7.81
N PHE A 44 -0.06 3.83 8.28
CA PHE A 44 -0.26 2.47 7.80
C PHE A 44 -1.49 2.44 6.88
N ILE A 45 -1.28 2.00 5.64
CA ILE A 45 -2.34 1.88 4.63
C ILE A 45 -2.54 0.40 4.35
N ASP A 46 -3.70 -0.13 4.77
CA ASP A 46 -4.07 -1.52 4.56
C ASP A 46 -4.79 -1.71 3.23
N GLU A 47 -4.92 -2.97 2.80
CA GLU A 47 -5.62 -3.39 1.59
C GLU A 47 -5.13 -2.71 0.31
N ILE A 48 -3.83 -2.41 0.23
CA ILE A 48 -3.24 -1.71 -0.92
C ILE A 48 -3.40 -2.49 -2.24
N ASP A 49 -3.51 -3.81 -2.17
CA ASP A 49 -3.76 -4.68 -3.32
C ASP A 49 -5.12 -4.44 -3.98
N LYS A 50 -6.09 -3.87 -3.26
CA LYS A 50 -7.44 -3.59 -3.78
C LYS A 50 -7.47 -2.41 -4.76
N ILE A 51 -6.48 -1.52 -4.70
CA ILE A 51 -6.32 -0.42 -5.65
C ILE A 51 -5.38 -0.76 -6.82
N ALA A 52 -5.00 -2.03 -6.96
CA ALA A 52 -4.23 -2.49 -8.10
C ALA A 52 -5.07 -2.40 -9.40
N LYS A 53 -4.42 -2.01 -10.50
CA LYS A 53 -5.05 -1.92 -11.82
C LYS A 53 -5.50 -3.29 -12.31
N LYS A 54 -6.79 -3.45 -12.62
CA LYS A 54 -7.35 -4.69 -13.16
C LYS A 54 -7.00 -4.85 -14.64
N LYS A 55 -6.50 -6.02 -15.03
CA LYS A 55 -5.99 -6.30 -16.38
C LYS A 55 -7.05 -6.27 -17.52
N ASN A 56 -8.35 -6.32 -17.21
CA ASN A 56 -9.41 -6.62 -18.20
C ASN A 56 -10.54 -5.59 -18.29
N THR A 57 -10.35 -4.36 -17.89
CA THR A 57 -11.37 -3.33 -18.08
C THR A 57 -11.00 -2.42 -19.25
N ASN A 58 -11.76 -2.52 -20.36
CA ASN A 58 -11.77 -1.52 -21.44
C ASN A 58 -12.32 -0.15 -20.98
N GLN A 59 -12.71 -0.03 -19.72
CA GLN A 59 -13.08 1.20 -19.05
C GLN A 59 -11.86 1.67 -18.24
N ARG A 60 -11.55 2.95 -18.34
CA ARG A 60 -10.61 3.63 -17.45
C ARG A 60 -10.95 3.22 -16.03
N ASP A 61 -10.07 2.46 -15.37
CA ASP A 61 -10.21 2.14 -13.95
C ASP A 61 -9.90 3.42 -13.16
N VAL A 62 -10.95 4.24 -13.02
CA VAL A 62 -10.88 5.58 -12.42
C VAL A 62 -10.62 5.47 -10.91
N SER A 63 -10.84 4.29 -10.32
CA SER A 63 -10.78 4.14 -8.86
C SER A 63 -9.41 3.72 -8.34
N GLY A 64 -8.75 2.76 -8.97
CA GLY A 64 -7.51 2.19 -8.42
C GLY A 64 -6.25 2.95 -8.83
N GLU A 65 -6.03 3.16 -10.13
CA GLU A 65 -4.84 3.87 -10.63
C GLU A 65 -4.81 5.32 -10.18
N SER A 66 -5.97 6.02 -10.15
CA SER A 66 -6.01 7.41 -9.71
C SER A 66 -5.72 7.59 -8.22
N VAL A 67 -6.13 6.64 -7.38
CA VAL A 67 -5.76 6.64 -5.94
C VAL A 67 -4.26 6.43 -5.78
N GLN A 68 -3.65 5.48 -6.50
CA GLN A 68 -2.19 5.29 -6.49
C GLN A 68 -1.47 6.58 -6.94
N GLN A 69 -1.93 7.24 -8.00
CA GLN A 69 -1.38 8.51 -8.48
C GLN A 69 -1.51 9.63 -7.44
N GLY A 70 -2.68 9.77 -6.82
CA GLY A 70 -2.93 10.78 -5.80
C GLY A 70 -2.04 10.60 -4.55
N MET A 71 -1.78 9.35 -4.16
CA MET A 71 -0.90 9.03 -3.04
C MET A 71 0.57 9.37 -3.30
N LEU A 72 1.01 9.44 -4.56
CA LEU A 72 2.40 9.81 -4.88
C LEU A 72 2.80 11.14 -4.27
N LYS A 73 1.90 12.13 -4.28
CA LYS A 73 2.14 13.45 -3.70
C LYS A 73 2.56 13.35 -2.22
N LEU A 74 1.86 12.50 -1.45
CA LEU A 74 2.18 12.30 -0.03
C LEU A 74 3.52 11.56 0.15
N LEU A 75 3.76 10.52 -0.66
CA LEU A 75 4.98 9.71 -0.60
C LEU A 75 6.24 10.48 -1.04
N GLU A 76 6.09 11.48 -1.90
CA GLU A 76 7.19 12.33 -2.37
C GLU A 76 7.60 13.42 -1.37
N GLY A 77 6.77 13.65 -0.36
CA GLY A 77 6.93 14.73 0.61
C GLY A 77 6.30 16.04 0.12
N ALA A 78 5.11 16.32 0.60
CA ALA A 78 4.34 17.52 0.28
C ALA A 78 3.92 18.26 1.54
N GLU A 79 3.66 19.53 1.38
CA GLU A 79 2.92 20.33 2.37
C GLU A 79 1.43 20.13 2.12
N VAL A 80 0.72 19.66 3.14
CA VAL A 80 -0.70 19.33 3.08
C VAL A 80 -1.45 20.16 4.09
N GLU A 81 -2.44 20.91 3.64
CA GLU A 81 -3.33 21.68 4.53
C GLU A 81 -4.45 20.77 5.05
N VAL A 82 -4.53 20.63 6.36
CA VAL A 82 -5.50 19.78 7.04
C VAL A 82 -6.22 20.53 8.15
N PRO A 83 -7.52 20.22 8.40
CA PRO A 83 -8.29 20.84 9.46
C PRO A 83 -7.85 20.34 10.84
N VAL A 84 -7.77 21.24 11.80
CA VAL A 84 -7.47 20.92 13.21
C VAL A 84 -8.74 20.51 13.92
N GLY A 85 -8.75 19.28 14.48
CA GLY A 85 -9.87 18.79 15.28
C GLY A 85 -11.15 18.45 14.53
N ALA A 86 -11.10 18.38 13.19
CA ALA A 86 -12.25 17.98 12.36
C ALA A 86 -11.83 17.01 11.26
N SER A 87 -12.73 16.11 10.90
CA SER A 87 -12.52 15.15 9.80
C SER A 87 -12.93 15.69 8.42
N SER A 88 -13.44 16.91 8.33
CA SER A 88 -13.97 17.48 7.08
C SER A 88 -13.50 18.90 6.82
N LYS A 89 -13.01 19.15 5.62
CA LYS A 89 -12.58 20.48 5.12
C LYS A 89 -13.73 21.51 5.02
N ASN A 90 -14.99 21.06 5.17
CA ASN A 90 -16.16 21.94 5.08
C ASN A 90 -16.55 22.61 6.40
N ALA A 91 -15.88 22.28 7.50
CA ALA A 91 -16.08 22.97 8.76
C ALA A 91 -15.27 24.27 8.78
N MET A 92 -15.82 25.34 9.37
CA MET A 92 -15.08 26.59 9.65
C MET A 92 -14.10 26.33 10.82
N VAL A 93 -13.11 25.47 10.57
CA VAL A 93 -12.06 25.11 11.53
C VAL A 93 -10.71 25.66 11.06
N PRO A 94 -9.80 25.97 11.98
CA PRO A 94 -8.45 26.35 11.61
C PRO A 94 -7.78 25.27 10.76
N MET A 95 -7.08 25.68 9.71
CA MET A 95 -6.24 24.81 8.89
C MET A 95 -4.80 24.93 9.34
N VAL A 96 -4.07 23.82 9.32
CA VAL A 96 -2.62 23.78 9.53
C VAL A 96 -1.95 23.03 8.40
N THR A 97 -0.72 23.40 8.12
CA THR A 97 0.10 22.72 7.12
C THR A 97 0.96 21.66 7.81
N VAL A 98 0.94 20.43 7.27
CA VAL A 98 1.75 19.30 7.71
C VAL A 98 2.66 18.88 6.56
N ASN A 99 3.96 18.77 6.79
CA ASN A 99 4.94 18.30 5.81
C ASN A 99 5.11 16.79 5.93
N THR A 100 4.82 16.06 4.85
CA THR A 100 4.85 14.59 4.85
C THR A 100 6.22 13.98 4.64
N LYS A 101 7.26 14.78 4.43
CA LYS A 101 8.62 14.32 4.07
C LYS A 101 9.24 13.33 5.05
N ASN A 102 8.97 13.49 6.35
CA ASN A 102 9.54 12.66 7.41
C ASN A 102 8.52 11.66 8.00
N ILE A 103 7.34 11.54 7.40
CA ILE A 103 6.34 10.56 7.79
C ILE A 103 6.72 9.20 7.18
N LEU A 104 6.71 8.15 8.01
CA LEU A 104 6.91 6.78 7.54
C LEU A 104 5.60 6.23 6.98
N PHE A 105 5.59 5.84 5.71
CA PHE A 105 4.48 5.14 5.08
C PHE A 105 4.74 3.65 5.04
N ILE A 106 3.78 2.86 5.51
CA ILE A 106 3.77 1.40 5.45
C ILE A 106 2.51 0.98 4.71
N CYS A 107 2.65 0.23 3.64
CA CYS A 107 1.52 -0.28 2.86
C CYS A 107 1.43 -1.80 3.02
N GLY A 108 0.28 -2.31 3.44
CA GLY A 108 -0.02 -3.72 3.60
C GLY A 108 -1.11 -4.20 2.64
N GLY A 109 -1.07 -5.48 2.26
CA GLY A 109 -2.10 -6.10 1.44
C GLY A 109 -1.91 -7.60 1.34
N ALA A 110 -2.96 -8.33 1.02
CA ALA A 110 -2.96 -9.79 0.89
C ALA A 110 -2.41 -10.26 -0.46
N PHE A 111 -2.53 -9.46 -1.51
CA PHE A 111 -2.09 -9.77 -2.88
C PHE A 111 -2.51 -11.17 -3.34
N PRO A 112 -3.82 -11.48 -3.41
CA PRO A 112 -4.29 -12.80 -3.81
C PRO A 112 -3.71 -13.19 -5.18
N ASP A 113 -3.36 -14.46 -5.35
CA ASP A 113 -2.80 -15.02 -6.58
C ASP A 113 -1.43 -14.45 -7.02
N ILE A 114 -0.73 -13.66 -6.20
CA ILE A 114 0.63 -13.19 -6.52
C ILE A 114 1.61 -14.36 -6.68
N GLU A 115 1.36 -15.47 -6.01
CA GLU A 115 2.15 -16.70 -6.12
C GLU A 115 2.19 -17.24 -7.55
N GLU A 116 1.08 -17.15 -8.29
CA GLU A 116 1.04 -17.56 -9.70
C GLU A 116 1.92 -16.66 -10.58
N ILE A 117 1.99 -15.38 -10.26
CA ILE A 117 2.87 -14.42 -10.95
C ILE A 117 4.34 -14.76 -10.69
N ILE A 118 4.67 -15.11 -9.44
CA ILE A 118 6.03 -15.51 -9.03
C ILE A 118 6.43 -16.81 -9.74
N LYS A 119 5.55 -17.84 -9.74
CA LYS A 119 5.76 -19.11 -10.44
C LYS A 119 6.02 -18.90 -11.92
N GLU A 120 5.19 -18.09 -12.58
CA GLU A 120 5.36 -17.81 -14.02
C GLU A 120 6.72 -17.15 -14.31
N ARG A 121 7.18 -16.21 -13.48
CA ARG A 121 8.49 -15.58 -13.63
C ARG A 121 9.63 -16.60 -13.45
N LEU A 122 9.57 -17.40 -12.39
CA LEU A 122 10.60 -18.39 -12.08
C LEU A 122 10.68 -19.49 -13.17
N ASN A 123 9.53 -19.96 -13.66
CA ASN A 123 9.46 -20.93 -14.74
C ASN A 123 10.02 -20.38 -16.07
N LYS A 124 9.75 -19.11 -16.39
CA LYS A 124 10.34 -18.45 -17.57
C LYS A 124 11.86 -18.35 -17.47
N GLN A 125 12.39 -18.02 -16.31
CA GLN A 125 13.85 -17.95 -16.08
C GLN A 125 14.51 -19.33 -16.20
N ALA A 126 13.83 -20.38 -15.72
CA ALA A 126 14.32 -21.75 -15.81
C ALA A 126 14.28 -22.33 -17.22
N SER A 127 13.30 -21.94 -18.05
CA SER A 127 13.15 -22.43 -19.43
C SER A 127 14.23 -21.94 -20.40
N ILE A 128 14.94 -20.87 -20.07
CA ILE A 128 16.10 -20.36 -20.82
C ILE A 128 17.35 -21.24 -20.58
N GLY A 129 17.38 -22.05 -19.53
CA GLY A 129 18.41 -23.03 -19.21
C GLY A 129 17.89 -24.45 -19.38
N PHE A 130 18.10 -25.07 -20.50
CA PHE A 130 18.04 -26.49 -20.92
C PHE A 130 17.46 -27.57 -19.96
N GLN A 131 16.44 -27.27 -19.12
CA GLN A 131 15.78 -28.27 -18.27
C GLN A 131 14.26 -28.17 -18.35
N ALA A 132 13.68 -29.04 -19.19
CA ALA A 132 12.24 -29.12 -19.45
C ALA A 132 11.39 -29.69 -18.29
N ASP A 133 11.99 -30.13 -17.19
CA ASP A 133 11.32 -30.83 -16.06
C ASP A 133 10.96 -29.92 -14.87
N LEU A 134 10.94 -28.60 -15.05
CA LEU A 134 10.82 -27.65 -13.93
C LEU A 134 9.39 -27.12 -13.70
N LYS A 135 8.39 -27.58 -14.45
CA LYS A 135 7.01 -27.06 -14.28
C LYS A 135 6.42 -27.30 -12.90
N ASP A 136 6.81 -28.37 -12.22
CA ASP A 136 6.25 -28.78 -10.94
C ASP A 136 7.13 -28.38 -9.73
N LYS A 137 8.31 -27.81 -9.97
CA LYS A 137 9.30 -27.55 -8.91
C LYS A 137 8.82 -26.54 -7.85
N TYR A 138 8.00 -25.58 -8.28
CA TYR A 138 7.54 -24.49 -7.41
C TYR A 138 6.10 -24.66 -6.91
N ASP A 139 5.40 -25.76 -7.28
CA ASP A 139 4.01 -25.98 -6.89
C ASP A 139 3.85 -26.29 -5.40
N ASN A 140 4.90 -26.84 -4.78
CA ASN A 140 4.94 -27.18 -3.36
C ASN A 140 6.00 -26.38 -2.57
N ASP A 141 6.41 -25.20 -3.08
CA ASP A 141 7.42 -24.38 -2.40
C ASP A 141 6.76 -23.51 -1.33
N GLU A 142 6.84 -23.93 -0.07
CA GLU A 142 6.30 -23.19 1.09
C GLU A 142 6.91 -21.79 1.26
N ASN A 143 8.06 -21.53 0.63
CA ASN A 143 8.76 -20.24 0.70
C ASN A 143 8.58 -19.40 -0.58
N LEU A 144 7.58 -19.70 -1.39
CA LEU A 144 7.39 -19.04 -2.68
C LEU A 144 7.20 -17.52 -2.53
N LEU A 145 6.40 -17.10 -1.55
CA LEU A 145 6.16 -15.67 -1.27
C LEU A 145 7.44 -14.89 -0.93
N GLN A 146 8.43 -15.53 -0.29
CA GLN A 146 9.70 -14.88 0.02
C GLN A 146 10.54 -14.55 -1.24
N LYS A 147 10.16 -15.12 -2.39
CA LYS A 147 10.80 -14.86 -3.69
C LYS A 147 10.13 -13.73 -4.47
N VAL A 148 9.16 -13.04 -3.86
CA VAL A 148 8.49 -11.90 -4.50
C VAL A 148 9.49 -10.80 -4.85
N THR A 149 9.27 -10.18 -5.99
CA THR A 149 10.08 -9.06 -6.48
C THR A 149 9.19 -7.87 -6.84
N VAL A 150 9.80 -6.71 -6.99
CA VAL A 150 9.13 -5.50 -7.46
C VAL A 150 8.41 -5.73 -8.80
N GLU A 151 8.98 -6.54 -9.68
CA GLU A 151 8.38 -6.87 -10.98
C GLU A 151 7.09 -7.69 -10.85
N ASP A 152 7.00 -8.57 -9.84
CA ASP A 152 5.78 -9.34 -9.57
C ASP A 152 4.66 -8.41 -9.09
N VAL A 153 4.98 -7.47 -8.22
CA VAL A 153 4.04 -6.48 -7.69
C VAL A 153 3.56 -5.53 -8.80
N LYS A 154 4.44 -5.11 -9.71
CA LYS A 154 4.05 -4.36 -10.91
C LYS A 154 3.14 -5.17 -11.83
N LYS A 155 3.47 -6.45 -12.04
CA LYS A 155 2.67 -7.35 -12.87
C LYS A 155 1.29 -7.62 -12.24
N PHE A 156 1.18 -7.59 -10.93
CA PHE A 156 -0.07 -7.68 -10.19
C PHE A 156 -1.00 -6.49 -10.51
N GLY A 157 -0.46 -5.29 -10.71
CA GLY A 157 -1.24 -4.11 -11.10
C GLY A 157 -0.87 -2.83 -10.34
N MET A 158 0.21 -2.84 -9.57
CA MET A 158 0.71 -1.63 -8.94
C MET A 158 1.52 -0.81 -9.95
N ILE A 159 1.31 0.51 -9.98
CA ILE A 159 2.01 1.38 -10.92
C ILE A 159 3.50 1.52 -10.54
N PRO A 160 4.40 1.55 -11.52
CA PRO A 160 5.85 1.61 -11.26
C PRO A 160 6.28 2.78 -10.39
N GLU A 161 5.66 3.94 -10.57
CA GLU A 161 5.94 5.17 -9.83
C GLU A 161 5.64 4.99 -8.34
N PHE A 162 4.50 4.36 -8.03
CA PHE A 162 4.06 4.10 -6.65
C PHE A 162 5.04 3.14 -5.94
N ILE A 163 5.37 2.01 -6.59
CA ILE A 163 6.33 1.06 -6.02
C ILE A 163 7.72 1.66 -5.91
N GLY A 164 8.11 2.54 -6.83
CA GLY A 164 9.39 3.25 -6.76
C GLY A 164 9.56 4.13 -5.51
N ARG A 165 8.44 4.56 -4.89
CA ARG A 165 8.43 5.32 -3.63
C ARG A 165 8.37 4.44 -2.38
N LEU A 166 8.14 3.14 -2.53
CA LEU A 166 8.10 2.14 -1.46
C LEU A 166 9.23 1.10 -1.69
N PRO A 167 10.50 1.50 -1.48
CA PRO A 167 11.65 0.70 -1.92
C PRO A 167 11.87 -0.58 -1.10
N ILE A 168 11.25 -0.67 0.09
CA ILE A 168 11.40 -1.83 0.97
C ILE A 168 10.19 -2.73 0.77
N LEU A 169 10.43 -3.93 0.24
CA LEU A 169 9.45 -4.98 0.06
C LEU A 169 9.77 -6.14 0.98
N PHE A 170 8.80 -6.59 1.74
CA PHE A 170 8.93 -7.77 2.60
C PHE A 170 7.62 -8.57 2.65
N THR A 171 7.72 -9.83 3.00
CA THR A 171 6.58 -10.75 3.16
C THR A 171 6.48 -11.21 4.60
N LEU A 172 5.27 -11.49 5.04
CA LEU A 172 5.01 -12.11 6.33
C LEU A 172 4.86 -13.62 6.15
N GLU A 173 5.38 -14.38 7.10
CA GLU A 173 5.21 -15.81 7.15
C GLU A 173 3.78 -16.20 7.58
N SER A 174 3.34 -17.39 7.18
CA SER A 174 2.09 -17.96 7.65
C SER A 174 2.10 -18.14 9.17
N LEU A 175 0.98 -17.84 9.82
CA LEU A 175 0.85 -17.96 11.26
C LEU A 175 0.85 -19.42 11.68
N THR A 176 1.80 -19.81 12.53
CA THR A 176 1.79 -21.12 13.20
C THR A 176 0.83 -21.10 14.38
N VAL A 177 0.43 -22.28 14.86
CA VAL A 177 -0.44 -22.43 16.06
C VAL A 177 0.18 -21.71 17.26
N ASP A 178 1.50 -21.83 17.46
CA ASP A 178 2.20 -21.16 18.56
C ASP A 178 2.17 -19.64 18.43
N MET A 179 2.29 -19.09 17.20
CA MET A 179 2.14 -17.67 16.95
C MET A 179 0.73 -17.19 17.25
N LEU A 180 -0.30 -17.96 16.85
CA LEU A 180 -1.71 -17.63 17.15
C LEU A 180 -1.97 -17.60 18.66
N VAL A 181 -1.42 -18.57 19.41
CA VAL A 181 -1.53 -18.59 20.87
C VAL A 181 -0.84 -17.37 21.52
N ARG A 182 0.27 -16.91 20.95
CA ARG A 182 0.98 -15.70 21.44
C ARG A 182 0.21 -14.41 21.16
N ILE A 183 -0.52 -14.35 20.05
CA ILE A 183 -1.35 -13.19 19.70
C ILE A 183 -2.58 -13.10 20.62
N LEU A 184 -3.11 -14.24 21.09
CA LEU A 184 -4.29 -14.30 21.95
C LEU A 184 -3.97 -14.07 23.45
N LYS A 185 -2.73 -14.01 23.86
CA LYS A 185 -2.28 -13.69 25.23
C LYS A 185 -2.00 -12.22 25.42
#